data_cc155e555e1524896ce60e1626ccfa90
#
_entry.id   cc155e555e1524896ce60e1626ccfa90
#
_cell.length_a   1.000
_cell.length_b   1.000
_cell.length_c   1.000
_cell.angle_alpha   90.00
_cell.angle_beta   90.00
_cell.angle_gamma   90.00
#
_symmetry.space_group_name_H-M   'P 1'
#
loop_
_entity.id
_entity.type
_entity.pdbx_description
1 polymer ?
#
loop_
_entity_poly.entity_id
_entity_poly.type
_entity_poly.pdbx_seq_one_letter_code
_entity_poly.pdbx_strand_id
1 'polypeptide(L)'
;MSQKFKELINSERPVLIDFFATWCGPCKVQSSVLKTVKENVGELARIVKIDVDQFPAIAAEYGVRGVPTLAVFKNGDLLWKES
;
A
#
# COMPACT_ATOMS: atom_id res chain seq x y z
N MET A 1 12.54 -10.87 -3.43
CA MET A 1 11.21 -10.35 -3.08
C MET A 1 10.77 -10.86 -1.74
N SER A 2 10.14 -10.04 -0.93
CA SER A 2 9.75 -10.42 0.42
C SER A 2 8.61 -11.45 0.42
N GLN A 3 8.87 -12.60 1.05
CA GLN A 3 7.85 -13.63 1.25
C GLN A 3 6.72 -13.10 2.14
N LYS A 4 7.07 -12.28 3.13
CA LYS A 4 6.06 -11.69 4.01
C LYS A 4 5.11 -10.78 3.25
N PHE A 5 5.61 -10.02 2.29
CA PHE A 5 4.76 -9.15 1.47
C PHE A 5 3.81 -9.99 0.63
N LYS A 6 4.30 -11.06 0.02
CA LYS A 6 3.46 -11.96 -0.78
C LYS A 6 2.34 -12.58 0.06
N GLU A 7 2.65 -12.96 1.30
CA GLU A 7 1.65 -13.50 2.21
C GLU A 7 0.64 -12.43 2.61
N LEU A 8 1.10 -11.20 2.84
CA LEU A 8 0.25 -10.10 3.22
C LEU A 8 -0.81 -9.80 2.16
N ILE A 9 -0.43 -9.76 0.89
CA ILE A 9 -1.36 -9.42 -0.21
C ILE A 9 -2.21 -10.60 -0.65
N ASN A 10 -1.89 -11.82 -0.20
CA ASN A 10 -2.65 -13.01 -0.54
C ASN A 10 -3.80 -13.19 0.45
N SER A 11 -4.79 -12.33 0.34
CA SER A 11 -5.92 -12.27 1.25
C SER A 11 -7.21 -12.13 0.45
N GLU A 12 -8.28 -12.78 0.93
CA GLU A 12 -9.60 -12.61 0.35
C GLU A 12 -10.13 -11.20 0.58
N ARG A 13 -9.76 -10.59 1.72
CA ARG A 13 -10.07 -9.18 1.95
C ARG A 13 -9.15 -8.33 1.08
N PRO A 14 -9.66 -7.26 0.47
CA PRO A 14 -8.78 -6.33 -0.23
C PRO A 14 -7.71 -5.76 0.70
N VAL A 15 -6.51 -5.61 0.17
CA VAL A 15 -5.39 -5.01 0.91
C VAL A 15 -4.99 -3.76 0.15
N LEU A 16 -5.16 -2.61 0.80
CA LEU A 16 -4.73 -1.32 0.25
C LEU A 16 -3.32 -1.05 0.76
N ILE A 17 -2.38 -0.93 -0.17
CA ILE A 17 -0.99 -0.61 0.17
C ILE A 17 -0.76 0.87 -0.11
N ASP A 18 -0.25 1.57 0.89
CA ASP A 18 0.15 2.97 0.79
C ASP A 18 1.68 3.00 0.71
N PHE A 19 2.20 3.16 -0.50
CA PHE A 19 3.64 3.33 -0.71
C PHE A 19 4.01 4.77 -0.41
N PHE A 20 4.88 4.95 0.57
CA PHE A 20 5.24 6.28 1.05
C PHE A 20 6.74 6.40 1.28
N ALA A 21 7.19 7.62 1.56
CA ALA A 21 8.54 7.90 2.05
C ALA A 21 8.44 8.91 3.19
N THR A 22 9.39 8.83 4.12
CA THR A 22 9.36 9.70 5.30
C THR A 22 9.57 11.18 4.95
N TRP A 23 10.26 11.46 3.84
CA TRP A 23 10.54 12.83 3.37
C TRP A 23 9.40 13.41 2.52
N CYS A 24 8.37 12.65 2.26
CA CYS A 24 7.30 13.01 1.31
C CYS A 24 6.18 13.77 2.02
N GLY A 25 6.04 15.07 1.73
CA GLY A 25 4.97 15.88 2.30
C GLY A 25 3.57 15.40 1.93
N PRO A 26 3.28 15.20 0.64
CA PRO A 26 1.95 14.69 0.21
C PRO A 26 1.59 13.34 0.81
N CYS A 27 2.58 12.50 1.14
CA CYS A 27 2.33 11.23 1.79
C CYS A 27 1.68 11.38 3.16
N LYS A 28 2.01 12.46 3.87
CA LYS A 28 1.43 12.75 5.18
C LYS A 28 -0.05 13.07 5.07
N VAL A 29 -0.42 13.82 4.04
CA VAL A 29 -1.82 14.13 3.76
C VAL A 29 -2.56 12.84 3.41
N GLN A 30 -1.96 12.01 2.57
CA GLN A 30 -2.55 10.73 2.17
C GLN A 30 -2.76 9.82 3.38
N SER A 31 -1.80 9.80 4.30
CA SER A 31 -1.91 9.01 5.52
C SER A 31 -3.11 9.43 6.36
N SER A 32 -3.38 10.72 6.46
CA SER A 32 -4.54 11.24 7.19
C SER A 32 -5.85 10.82 6.52
N VAL A 33 -5.91 10.91 5.19
CA VAL A 33 -7.08 10.48 4.43
C VAL A 33 -7.34 8.99 4.67
N LEU A 34 -6.28 8.18 4.66
CA LEU A 34 -6.42 6.73 4.83
C LEU A 34 -6.89 6.34 6.24
N LYS A 35 -6.59 7.14 7.26
CA LYS A 35 -7.15 6.91 8.59
C LYS A 35 -8.67 6.99 8.56
N THR A 36 -9.21 7.98 7.88
CA THR A 36 -10.65 8.13 7.72
C THR A 36 -11.24 6.98 6.92
N VAL A 37 -10.57 6.56 5.84
CA VAL A 37 -11.00 5.41 5.06
C VAL A 37 -11.06 4.16 5.94
N LYS A 38 -10.03 3.93 6.76
CA LYS A 38 -9.98 2.77 7.65
C LYS A 38 -11.14 2.78 8.64
N GLU A 39 -11.49 3.93 9.19
CA GLU A 39 -12.62 4.05 10.09
C GLU A 39 -13.93 3.64 9.42
N ASN A 40 -14.07 3.94 8.13
CA ASN A 40 -15.29 3.62 7.37
C ASN A 40 -15.33 2.17 6.89
N VAL A 41 -14.22 1.61 6.46
CA VAL A 41 -14.21 0.24 5.92
C VAL A 41 -14.02 -0.83 6.99
N GLY A 42 -13.40 -0.48 8.11
CA GLY A 42 -13.19 -1.41 9.23
C GLY A 42 -12.52 -2.70 8.81
N GLU A 43 -13.18 -3.82 9.06
CA GLU A 43 -12.66 -5.15 8.77
C GLU A 43 -12.84 -5.58 7.31
N LEU A 44 -13.52 -4.77 6.48
CA LEU A 44 -13.75 -5.13 5.08
C LEU A 44 -12.48 -5.08 4.23
N ALA A 45 -11.47 -4.33 4.69
CA ALA A 45 -10.21 -4.20 3.97
C ALA A 45 -9.08 -3.95 4.97
N ARG A 46 -7.86 -4.32 4.57
CA ARG A 46 -6.66 -4.00 5.33
C ARG A 46 -5.98 -2.81 4.67
N ILE A 47 -5.39 -1.94 5.47
CA ILE A 47 -4.59 -0.82 4.98
C ILE A 47 -3.22 -0.95 5.59
N VAL A 48 -2.19 -1.07 4.75
CA VAL A 48 -0.81 -1.29 5.16
C VAL A 48 0.09 -0.26 4.49
N LYS A 49 1.00 0.31 5.24
CA LYS A 49 1.96 1.29 4.72
C LYS A 49 3.30 0.60 4.43
N ILE A 50 3.87 0.90 3.27
CA ILE A 50 5.17 0.39 2.86
C ILE A 50 6.09 1.58 2.55
N ASP A 51 7.18 1.68 3.31
CA ASP A 51 8.20 2.70 3.08
C ASP A 51 9.08 2.25 1.90
N VAL A 52 9.04 3.01 0.79
CA VAL A 52 9.78 2.62 -0.41
C VAL A 52 11.29 2.67 -0.23
N ASP A 53 11.77 3.47 0.72
CA ASP A 53 13.20 3.54 0.98
C ASP A 53 13.69 2.33 1.79
N GLN A 54 12.82 1.78 2.64
CA GLN A 54 13.14 0.56 3.38
C GLN A 54 12.91 -0.70 2.56
N PHE A 55 11.99 -0.66 1.60
CA PHE A 55 11.61 -1.83 0.80
C PHE A 55 11.67 -1.51 -0.69
N PRO A 56 12.86 -1.13 -1.20
CA PRO A 56 12.98 -0.72 -2.60
C PRO A 56 12.67 -1.84 -3.59
N ALA A 57 12.95 -3.10 -3.22
CA ALA A 57 12.68 -4.23 -4.11
C ALA A 57 11.17 -4.42 -4.32
N ILE A 58 10.37 -4.22 -3.27
CA ILE A 58 8.91 -4.32 -3.39
C ILE A 58 8.39 -3.19 -4.28
N ALA A 59 8.87 -1.98 -4.06
CA ALA A 59 8.47 -0.83 -4.89
C ALA A 59 8.82 -1.07 -6.35
N ALA A 60 10.03 -1.57 -6.63
CA ALA A 60 10.47 -1.84 -8.00
C ALA A 60 9.62 -2.92 -8.65
N GLU A 61 9.29 -3.98 -7.92
CA GLU A 61 8.51 -5.08 -8.48
C GLU A 61 7.13 -4.64 -8.96
N TYR A 62 6.50 -3.73 -8.25
CA TYR A 62 5.16 -3.27 -8.60
C TYR A 62 5.15 -1.94 -9.35
N GLY A 63 6.31 -1.52 -9.85
CA GLY A 63 6.41 -0.35 -10.71
C GLY A 63 6.12 0.96 -10.00
N VAL A 64 6.40 1.04 -8.70
CA VAL A 64 6.21 2.26 -7.93
C VAL A 64 7.39 3.18 -8.19
N ARG A 65 7.14 4.29 -8.88
CA ARG A 65 8.17 5.24 -9.30
C ARG A 65 8.13 6.55 -8.54
N GLY A 66 7.04 6.82 -7.87
CA GLY A 66 6.88 8.05 -7.10
C GLY A 66 6.00 7.79 -5.90
N VAL A 67 6.00 8.72 -4.96
CA VAL A 67 5.19 8.63 -3.75
C VAL A 67 4.36 9.90 -3.58
N PRO A 68 3.15 9.80 -3.01
CA PRO A 68 2.50 8.55 -2.61
C PRO A 68 1.99 7.75 -3.81
N THR A 69 1.98 6.44 -3.69
CA THR A 69 1.32 5.55 -4.64
C THR A 69 0.43 4.61 -3.86
N LEU A 70 -0.81 4.46 -4.28
CA LEU A 70 -1.75 3.53 -3.68
C LEU A 70 -1.93 2.33 -4.60
N ALA A 71 -2.06 1.14 -4.01
CA ALA A 71 -2.31 -0.07 -4.75
C ALA A 71 -3.29 -0.94 -3.99
N VAL A 72 -4.19 -1.62 -4.70
CA VAL A 72 -5.13 -2.56 -4.10
C VAL A 72 -4.81 -3.96 -4.60
N PHE A 73 -4.65 -4.87 -3.66
CA PHE A 73 -4.39 -6.28 -3.93
C PHE A 73 -5.52 -7.13 -3.36
N LYS A 74 -5.76 -8.27 -4.01
CA LYS A 74 -6.68 -9.28 -3.48
C LYS A 74 -6.25 -10.63 -4.02
N ASN A 75 -6.16 -11.62 -3.15
CA ASN A 75 -5.73 -12.98 -3.50
C ASN A 75 -4.39 -13.00 -4.24
N GLY A 76 -3.49 -12.09 -3.87
CA GLY A 76 -2.16 -12.00 -4.46
C GLY A 76 -2.08 -11.18 -5.73
N ASP A 77 -3.21 -10.75 -6.29
CA ASP A 77 -3.25 -10.03 -7.55
C ASP A 77 -3.36 -8.53 -7.35
N LEU A 78 -2.59 -7.78 -8.13
CA LEU A 78 -2.70 -6.32 -8.18
C LEU A 78 -3.92 -5.95 -9.01
N LEU A 79 -4.94 -5.39 -8.36
CA LEU A 79 -6.18 -5.01 -9.01
C LEU A 79 -6.19 -3.57 -9.50
N TRP A 80 -5.46 -2.69 -8.82
CA TRP A 80 -5.50 -1.26 -9.11
C TRP A 80 -4.28 -0.58 -8.51
N LYS A 81 -3.76 0.41 -9.22
CA LYS A 81 -2.62 1.20 -8.74
C LYS A 81 -2.75 2.62 -9.29
N GLU A 82 -2.47 3.62 -8.42
CA GLU A 82 -2.51 5.02 -8.80
C GLU A 82 -1.49 5.83 -8.02
N SER A 83 -0.83 6.72 -8.72
CA SER A 83 0.13 7.65 -8.11
C SER A 83 -0.51 8.99 -7.77
#